data_8a7bd8a36340bb79d7c0663a39e3fb78
#
_entry.id   8a7bd8a36340bb79d7c0663a39e3fb78
#
_cell.length_a   1.000
_cell.length_b   1.000
_cell.length_c   1.000
_cell.angle_alpha   90.00
_cell.angle_beta   90.00
_cell.angle_gamma   90.00
#
_symmetry.space_group_name_H-M   'P 1'
#
loop_
_entity.id
_entity.type
_entity.pdbx_description
1 polymer ?
#
loop_
_entity_poly.entity_id
_entity_poly.type
_entity_poly.pdbx_seq_one_letter_code
_entity_poly.pdbx_strand_id
1 'polypeptide(L)'
;MKKNLLGLLGLLMIWSCGNSALGTNSTMKELKGEIIIDGSSTVAPISSAVAEEFFRKNKGVNIAIGISGTGGGFKKFAVGEIDIANASRKIKEKEAKEAKKNGIEYIELEVALDGIAVVVNKENTWAQELTEEDLKKIWENGS
;
A
#
# COMPACT_ATOMS: atom_id res chain seq x y z
N MET A 1 -87.08 -3.98 -20.50
CA MET A 1 -87.72 -3.88 -19.17
C MET A 1 -86.57 -3.73 -18.14
N LYS A 2 -86.50 -2.52 -17.54
CA LYS A 2 -86.43 -2.28 -16.10
C LYS A 2 -85.20 -2.96 -15.39
N LYS A 3 -84.36 -2.39 -14.62
CA LYS A 3 -84.38 -1.13 -13.84
C LYS A 3 -82.98 -0.86 -13.30
N ASN A 4 -82.61 0.41 -13.25
CA ASN A 4 -81.76 1.10 -12.29
C ASN A 4 -81.37 0.37 -11.00
N LEU A 5 -80.18 0.51 -10.51
CA LEU A 5 -79.97 1.06 -9.17
C LEU A 5 -78.53 1.60 -8.99
N LEU A 6 -78.49 2.79 -8.72
CA LEU A 6 -77.62 3.76 -8.08
C LEU A 6 -77.01 3.17 -6.80
N GLY A 7 -75.80 3.52 -6.51
CA GLY A 7 -75.12 3.37 -5.22
C GLY A 7 -73.64 3.72 -5.41
N LEU A 8 -73.27 4.92 -5.39
CA LEU A 8 -72.93 5.89 -4.36
C LEU A 8 -71.80 5.44 -3.42
N LEU A 9 -70.76 6.16 -3.54
CA LEU A 9 -69.84 6.64 -2.49
C LEU A 9 -68.79 5.65 -1.95
N GLY A 10 -67.59 6.07 -2.10
CA GLY A 10 -66.44 5.55 -1.36
C GLY A 10 -65.10 6.16 -1.80
N LEU A 11 -65.05 7.52 -1.77
CA LEU A 11 -63.80 8.26 -1.97
C LEU A 11 -62.95 8.11 -0.72
N LEU A 12 -62.06 7.17 -0.68
CA LEU A 12 -61.02 7.05 0.34
C LEU A 12 -59.68 7.45 -0.30
N MET A 13 -59.36 8.74 -0.17
CA MET A 13 -58.01 9.26 -0.36
C MET A 13 -57.10 8.70 0.74
N ILE A 14 -56.38 7.64 0.44
CA ILE A 14 -55.24 7.24 1.27
C ILE A 14 -54.04 8.08 0.79
N TRP A 15 -53.77 9.14 1.50
CA TRP A 15 -52.58 9.95 1.39
C TRP A 15 -51.43 9.09 1.96
N SER A 16 -50.83 8.27 1.13
CA SER A 16 -49.60 7.59 1.46
C SER A 16 -48.48 8.63 1.37
N CYS A 17 -48.09 9.20 2.48
CA CYS A 17 -46.81 9.88 2.65
C CYS A 17 -45.71 8.87 2.38
N GLY A 18 -45.31 8.75 1.13
CA GLY A 18 -44.09 8.08 0.73
C GLY A 18 -42.89 8.85 1.24
N ASN A 19 -42.39 8.44 2.40
CA ASN A 19 -41.09 8.90 2.91
C ASN A 19 -40.01 8.34 2.01
N SER A 20 -39.72 9.04 0.91
CA SER A 20 -38.55 8.73 0.08
C SER A 20 -37.32 9.15 0.87
N ALA A 21 -36.88 8.28 1.78
CA ALA A 21 -35.52 8.33 2.26
C ALA A 21 -34.61 8.10 1.05
N LEU A 22 -34.11 9.18 0.46
CA LEU A 22 -32.94 9.11 -0.42
C LEU A 22 -31.75 8.65 0.42
N GLY A 23 -31.71 7.36 0.72
CA GLY A 23 -30.50 6.68 1.08
C GLY A 23 -29.63 6.60 -0.16
N THR A 24 -28.73 7.55 -0.34
CA THR A 24 -27.60 7.39 -1.24
C THR A 24 -26.72 6.28 -0.65
N ASN A 25 -27.16 5.03 -0.81
CA ASN A 25 -26.27 3.91 -0.74
C ASN A 25 -25.34 4.00 -1.95
N SER A 26 -24.27 4.79 -1.81
CA SER A 26 -23.08 4.58 -2.62
C SER A 26 -22.57 3.19 -2.21
N THR A 27 -23.01 2.18 -2.91
CA THR A 27 -22.43 0.85 -2.85
C THR A 27 -20.98 1.02 -3.25
N MET A 28 -20.10 1.18 -2.27
CA MET A 28 -18.66 1.19 -2.53
C MET A 28 -18.38 -0.16 -3.19
N LYS A 29 -17.95 -0.12 -4.45
CA LYS A 29 -17.62 -1.32 -5.21
C LYS A 29 -16.57 -2.08 -4.39
N GLU A 30 -16.92 -3.29 -3.96
CA GLU A 30 -16.01 -4.14 -3.21
C GLU A 30 -14.73 -4.34 -4.02
N LEU A 31 -13.58 -3.95 -3.45
CA LEU A 31 -12.29 -4.15 -4.09
C LEU A 31 -11.94 -5.64 -4.07
N LYS A 32 -11.52 -6.17 -5.22
CA LYS A 32 -11.09 -7.57 -5.37
C LYS A 32 -9.85 -7.63 -6.25
N GLY A 33 -8.92 -8.49 -5.90
CA GLY A 33 -7.70 -8.69 -6.66
C GLY A 33 -6.54 -9.16 -5.81
N GLU A 34 -5.36 -9.08 -6.38
CA GLU A 34 -4.11 -9.43 -5.75
C GLU A 34 -3.14 -8.25 -5.86
N ILE A 35 -2.33 -8.05 -4.82
CA ILE A 35 -1.22 -7.09 -4.78
C ILE A 35 0.02 -7.87 -4.38
N ILE A 36 1.05 -7.81 -5.22
CA ILE A 36 2.33 -8.46 -4.99
C ILE A 36 3.37 -7.41 -4.63
N ILE A 37 3.95 -7.56 -3.44
CA ILE A 37 4.96 -6.66 -2.88
C ILE A 37 6.25 -7.45 -2.70
N ASP A 38 7.40 -6.91 -3.10
CA ASP A 38 8.68 -7.56 -2.82
C ASP A 38 9.80 -6.52 -2.68
N GLY A 39 10.90 -6.88 -2.03
CA GLY A 39 12.09 -6.05 -1.97
C GLY A 39 12.76 -6.00 -0.61
N SER A 40 12.97 -4.79 -0.09
CA SER A 40 13.75 -4.51 1.12
C SER A 40 13.18 -5.15 2.38
N SER A 41 14.03 -5.86 3.13
CA SER A 41 13.72 -6.36 4.47
C SER A 41 13.50 -5.25 5.48
N THR A 42 14.15 -4.09 5.32
CA THR A 42 13.98 -2.91 6.19
C THR A 42 12.56 -2.34 6.09
N VAL A 43 11.98 -2.34 4.87
CA VAL A 43 10.64 -1.78 4.61
C VAL A 43 9.54 -2.82 4.81
N ALA A 44 9.85 -4.11 4.71
CA ALA A 44 8.86 -5.19 4.81
C ALA A 44 7.96 -5.13 6.07
N PRO A 45 8.45 -4.79 7.28
CA PRO A 45 7.58 -4.67 8.46
C PRO A 45 6.52 -3.56 8.31
N ILE A 46 6.87 -2.45 7.67
CA ILE A 46 5.94 -1.34 7.40
C ILE A 46 4.87 -1.80 6.42
N SER A 47 5.28 -2.40 5.31
CA SER A 47 4.36 -2.93 4.29
C SER A 47 3.45 -4.01 4.86
N SER A 48 3.96 -4.88 5.75
CA SER A 48 3.16 -5.91 6.39
C SER A 48 2.07 -5.33 7.29
N ALA A 49 2.40 -4.32 8.09
CA ALA A 49 1.43 -3.66 8.96
C ALA A 49 0.33 -2.94 8.14
N VAL A 50 0.73 -2.25 7.07
CA VAL A 50 -0.21 -1.58 6.16
C VAL A 50 -1.09 -2.60 5.42
N ALA A 51 -0.51 -3.69 4.94
CA ALA A 51 -1.23 -4.76 4.24
C ALA A 51 -2.28 -5.43 5.14
N GLU A 52 -1.93 -5.69 6.41
CA GLU A 52 -2.86 -6.25 7.38
C GLU A 52 -4.05 -5.31 7.63
N GLU A 53 -3.80 -4.02 7.81
CA GLU A 53 -4.86 -3.02 8.02
C GLU A 53 -5.71 -2.83 6.76
N PHE A 54 -5.10 -2.86 5.57
CA PHE A 54 -5.81 -2.79 4.31
C PHE A 54 -6.72 -4.01 4.10
N PHE A 55 -6.21 -5.21 4.37
CA PHE A 55 -6.97 -6.45 4.28
C PHE A 55 -8.15 -6.48 5.27
N ARG A 56 -8.00 -5.91 6.48
CA ARG A 56 -9.13 -5.81 7.42
C ARG A 56 -10.32 -5.06 6.82
N LYS A 57 -10.06 -4.02 6.03
CA LYS A 57 -11.07 -3.18 5.37
C LYS A 57 -11.52 -3.72 4.02
N ASN A 58 -10.68 -4.47 3.33
CA ASN A 58 -10.89 -4.92 1.95
C ASN A 58 -10.66 -6.43 1.82
N LYS A 59 -11.56 -7.24 2.35
CA LYS A 59 -11.45 -8.70 2.43
C LYS A 59 -11.32 -9.41 1.08
N GLY A 60 -11.71 -8.76 -0.01
CA GLY A 60 -11.61 -9.29 -1.37
C GLY A 60 -10.23 -9.09 -2.01
N VAL A 61 -9.28 -8.40 -1.33
CA VAL A 61 -7.93 -8.16 -1.87
C VAL A 61 -6.92 -9.06 -1.15
N ASN A 62 -6.22 -9.88 -1.91
CA ASN A 62 -5.09 -10.68 -1.41
C ASN A 62 -3.80 -9.89 -1.53
N ILE A 63 -2.92 -9.94 -0.51
CA ILE A 63 -1.63 -9.23 -0.51
C ILE A 63 -0.53 -10.21 -0.17
N ALA A 64 0.40 -10.39 -1.11
CA ALA A 64 1.60 -11.22 -0.93
C ALA A 64 2.83 -10.34 -0.75
N ILE A 65 3.65 -10.62 0.28
CA ILE A 65 4.86 -9.86 0.58
C ILE A 65 6.07 -10.77 0.57
N GLY A 66 7.01 -10.51 -0.34
CA GLY A 66 8.30 -11.15 -0.44
C GLY A 66 9.44 -10.27 0.09
N ILE A 67 10.60 -10.88 0.35
CA ILE A 67 11.81 -10.21 0.84
C ILE A 67 13.00 -10.68 0.01
N SER A 68 13.21 -10.07 -1.16
CA SER A 68 14.35 -10.36 -2.04
C SER A 68 15.46 -9.31 -1.99
N GLY A 69 15.34 -8.35 -1.06
CA GLY A 69 16.19 -7.17 -0.96
C GLY A 69 15.82 -6.09 -2.00
N THR A 70 16.23 -4.84 -1.76
CA THR A 70 15.90 -3.69 -2.63
C THR A 70 16.24 -3.93 -4.10
N GLY A 71 17.42 -4.52 -4.39
CA GLY A 71 17.84 -4.78 -5.76
C GLY A 71 17.03 -5.91 -6.43
N GLY A 72 16.61 -6.92 -5.66
CA GLY A 72 15.72 -8.00 -6.12
C GLY A 72 14.34 -7.46 -6.45
N GLY A 73 13.78 -6.65 -5.56
CA GLY A 73 12.50 -5.97 -5.77
C GLY A 73 12.49 -5.13 -7.04
N PHE A 74 13.50 -4.26 -7.24
CA PHE A 74 13.57 -3.45 -8.47
C PHE A 74 13.70 -4.26 -9.75
N LYS A 75 14.39 -5.41 -9.73
CA LYS A 75 14.47 -6.28 -10.91
C LYS A 75 13.09 -6.82 -11.29
N LYS A 76 12.34 -7.33 -10.33
CA LYS A 76 10.98 -7.85 -10.54
C LYS A 76 10.01 -6.74 -10.95
N PHE A 77 10.13 -5.59 -10.29
CA PHE A 77 9.30 -4.41 -10.59
C PHE A 77 9.52 -3.93 -12.03
N ALA A 78 10.76 -3.82 -12.47
CA ALA A 78 11.10 -3.34 -13.80
C ALA A 78 10.58 -4.24 -14.95
N VAL A 79 10.18 -5.47 -14.66
CA VAL A 79 9.56 -6.39 -15.64
C VAL A 79 8.08 -6.66 -15.36
N GLY A 80 7.50 -5.98 -14.37
CA GLY A 80 6.07 -6.08 -14.05
C GLY A 80 5.66 -7.36 -13.31
N GLU A 81 6.60 -8.05 -12.66
CA GLU A 81 6.29 -9.23 -11.84
C GLU A 81 5.68 -8.89 -10.48
N ILE A 82 5.83 -7.65 -10.02
CA ILE A 82 5.29 -7.16 -8.75
C ILE A 82 4.68 -5.77 -8.93
N ASP A 83 3.72 -5.43 -8.07
CA ASP A 83 3.03 -4.14 -8.10
C ASP A 83 3.76 -3.07 -7.28
N ILE A 84 4.39 -3.48 -6.17
CA ILE A 84 5.08 -2.56 -5.25
C ILE A 84 6.47 -3.10 -4.93
N ALA A 85 7.49 -2.28 -5.19
CA ALA A 85 8.86 -2.56 -4.78
C ALA A 85 9.18 -1.87 -3.45
N ASN A 86 9.39 -2.65 -2.39
CA ASN A 86 9.95 -2.17 -1.14
C ASN A 86 11.42 -1.79 -1.34
N ALA A 87 11.78 -0.57 -1.04
CA ALA A 87 13.14 -0.08 -1.27
C ALA A 87 13.68 0.74 -0.09
N SER A 88 14.90 0.46 0.34
CA SER A 88 15.65 1.24 1.34
C SER A 88 16.58 2.28 0.70
N ARG A 89 16.45 2.51 -0.59
CA ARG A 89 17.13 3.55 -1.37
C ARG A 89 16.29 3.94 -2.56
N LYS A 90 16.58 5.07 -3.16
CA LYS A 90 15.96 5.47 -4.43
C LYS A 90 16.30 4.50 -5.56
N ILE A 91 15.42 4.44 -6.55
CA ILE A 91 15.66 3.67 -7.77
C ILE A 91 16.90 4.22 -8.49
N LYS A 92 17.76 3.34 -9.00
CA LYS A 92 18.91 3.73 -9.78
C LYS A 92 18.53 4.01 -11.23
N GLU A 93 19.29 4.86 -11.91
CA GLU A 93 19.03 5.22 -13.30
C GLU A 93 18.90 4.00 -14.23
N LYS A 94 19.74 2.98 -14.04
CA LYS A 94 19.68 1.72 -14.80
C LYS A 94 18.36 0.98 -14.57
N GLU A 95 17.89 0.92 -13.33
CA GLU A 95 16.63 0.25 -12.96
C GLU A 95 15.43 1.03 -13.54
N ALA A 96 15.46 2.36 -13.44
CA ALA A 96 14.44 3.23 -14.02
C ALA A 96 14.36 3.14 -15.56
N LYS A 97 15.52 3.06 -16.22
CA LYS A 97 15.58 2.86 -17.69
C LYS A 97 14.97 1.52 -18.11
N GLU A 98 15.23 0.45 -17.34
CA GLU A 98 14.67 -0.86 -17.63
C GLU A 98 13.15 -0.89 -17.43
N ALA A 99 12.65 -0.29 -16.33
CA ALA A 99 11.20 -0.13 -16.10
C ALA A 99 10.54 0.63 -17.26
N LYS A 100 11.11 1.76 -17.65
CA LYS A 100 10.60 2.57 -18.77
C LYS A 100 10.60 1.80 -20.10
N LYS A 101 11.65 1.03 -20.40
CA LYS A 101 11.74 0.18 -21.60
C LYS A 101 10.61 -0.84 -21.66
N ASN A 102 10.19 -1.36 -20.50
CA ASN A 102 9.09 -2.31 -20.35
C ASN A 102 7.72 -1.63 -20.20
N GLY A 103 7.64 -0.31 -20.35
CA GLY A 103 6.39 0.44 -20.25
C GLY A 103 5.87 0.61 -18.81
N ILE A 104 6.72 0.39 -17.80
CA ILE A 104 6.35 0.55 -16.39
C ILE A 104 6.54 2.02 -16.00
N GLU A 105 5.44 2.66 -15.65
CA GLU A 105 5.42 3.96 -14.97
C GLU A 105 5.31 3.75 -13.47
N TYR A 106 5.95 4.60 -12.67
CA TYR A 106 5.96 4.45 -11.22
C TYR A 106 5.98 5.78 -10.50
N ILE A 107 5.60 5.75 -9.25
CA ILE A 107 5.77 6.83 -8.28
C ILE A 107 6.66 6.34 -7.14
N GLU A 108 7.46 7.23 -6.57
CA GLU A 108 8.21 6.96 -5.34
C GLU A 108 7.49 7.62 -4.15
N LEU A 109 7.25 6.83 -3.11
CA LEU A 109 6.65 7.29 -1.86
C LEU A 109 7.64 7.07 -0.72
N GLU A 110 8.07 8.15 -0.08
CA GLU A 110 8.85 8.07 1.14
C GLU A 110 7.93 7.73 2.31
N VAL A 111 8.18 6.58 2.94
CA VAL A 111 7.30 6.05 4.00
C VAL A 111 7.91 6.18 5.40
N ALA A 112 9.24 6.28 5.49
CA ALA A 112 9.97 6.46 6.74
C ALA A 112 11.41 6.91 6.47
N LEU A 113 12.06 7.43 7.50
CA LEU A 113 13.50 7.65 7.56
C LEU A 113 14.13 6.50 8.33
N ASP A 114 15.28 6.02 7.85
CA ASP A 114 16.07 5.00 8.52
C ASP A 114 17.44 5.57 8.92
N GLY A 115 17.98 5.08 10.01
CA GLY A 115 19.27 5.51 10.54
C GLY A 115 20.21 4.33 10.73
N ILE A 116 21.49 4.56 10.50
CA ILE A 116 22.56 3.59 10.77
C ILE A 116 23.23 3.99 12.09
N ALA A 117 23.23 3.07 13.05
CA ALA A 117 23.97 3.23 14.29
C ALA A 117 25.25 2.39 14.27
N VAL A 118 26.35 2.99 14.64
CA VAL A 118 27.59 2.26 14.89
C VAL A 118 27.60 1.84 16.36
N VAL A 119 27.69 0.57 16.61
CA VAL A 119 27.71 0.00 17.96
C VAL A 119 29.07 -0.63 18.25
N VAL A 120 29.55 -0.46 19.47
CA VAL A 120 30.77 -1.05 19.96
C VAL A 120 30.47 -1.93 21.18
N ASN A 121 31.36 -2.88 21.46
CA ASN A 121 31.24 -3.68 22.67
C ASN A 121 31.29 -2.76 23.91
N LYS A 122 30.46 -3.03 24.92
CA LYS A 122 30.38 -2.24 26.15
C LYS A 122 31.73 -2.16 26.93
N GLU A 123 32.63 -3.10 26.71
CA GLU A 123 33.97 -3.14 27.30
C GLU A 123 35.00 -2.38 26.46
N ASN A 124 34.62 -1.85 25.30
CA ASN A 124 35.48 -1.01 24.49
C ASN A 124 35.63 0.35 25.14
N THR A 125 36.86 0.68 25.52
CA THR A 125 37.17 1.93 26.24
C THR A 125 37.76 3.03 25.35
N TRP A 126 38.14 2.70 24.08
CA TRP A 126 38.78 3.64 23.19
C TRP A 126 37.87 4.25 22.12
N ALA A 127 36.81 3.58 21.73
CA ALA A 127 35.88 4.00 20.68
C ALA A 127 34.55 4.54 21.25
N GLN A 128 34.60 5.32 22.32
CA GLN A 128 33.39 5.87 22.95
C GLN A 128 32.82 7.08 22.18
N GLU A 129 33.70 7.82 21.51
CA GLU A 129 33.35 8.91 20.61
C GLU A 129 34.14 8.74 19.31
N LEU A 130 33.43 8.57 18.20
CA LEU A 130 34.02 8.46 16.86
C LEU A 130 33.39 9.51 15.95
N THR A 131 34.27 10.21 15.23
CA THR A 131 33.84 11.13 14.17
C THR A 131 33.58 10.40 12.86
N GLU A 132 32.91 11.05 11.90
CA GLU A 132 32.74 10.49 10.55
C GLU A 132 34.10 10.22 9.87
N GLU A 133 35.12 11.01 10.15
CA GLU A 133 36.47 10.80 9.63
C GLU A 133 37.13 9.56 10.23
N ASP A 134 36.90 9.28 11.51
CA ASP A 134 37.41 8.07 12.15
C ASP A 134 36.72 6.83 11.56
N LEU A 135 35.41 6.89 11.39
CA LEU A 135 34.65 5.81 10.73
C LEU A 135 35.13 5.60 9.30
N LYS A 136 35.36 6.66 8.54
CA LYS A 136 35.92 6.59 7.19
C LYS A 136 37.26 5.87 7.17
N LYS A 137 38.18 6.24 8.05
CA LYS A 137 39.50 5.60 8.16
C LYS A 137 39.43 4.12 8.51
N ILE A 138 38.45 3.72 9.36
CA ILE A 138 38.27 2.33 9.76
C ILE A 138 37.77 1.46 8.57
N TRP A 139 36.98 2.02 7.67
CA TRP A 139 36.36 1.26 6.57
C TRP A 139 36.90 1.57 5.17
N GLU A 140 37.88 2.49 5.03
CA GLU A 140 38.49 2.70 3.72
C GLU A 140 39.46 1.57 3.37
N ASN A 141 39.59 1.30 2.06
CA ASN A 141 40.49 0.25 1.57
C ASN A 141 41.94 0.61 1.88
N GLY A 142 42.66 -0.27 2.58
CA GLY A 142 44.06 -0.10 2.92
C GLY A 142 44.33 0.47 4.31
N SER A 143 43.25 0.54 5.16
CA SER A 143 43.38 0.87 6.58
C SER A 143 43.91 -0.29 7.40
#